data_ba556461c48cfb11819848079054665e
#
_entry.id   ba556461c48cfb11819848079054665e
#
_cell.length_a   1.000
_cell.length_b   1.000
_cell.length_c   1.000
_cell.angle_alpha   90.00
_cell.angle_beta   90.00
_cell.angle_gamma   90.00
#
_symmetry.space_group_name_H-M   'P 1'
#
loop_
_entity.id
_entity.type
_entity.pdbx_description
1 polymer ?
#
loop_
_entity_poly.entity_id
_entity_poly.type
_entity_poly.pdbx_seq_one_letter_code
_entity_poly.pdbx_strand_id
1 'polypeptide(L)'
;FADWGRDSLISLPGLTLVLGRIEDAQKILQTFGQYCYEGLIPNSFPDNPPWTPAYNTVDATLWYINAVSQYLKYTGDFQFVKQAFWIMLQSIIDHHVHGTLFGIRVDTDGLLAHGAQLTWVDSAVDGKPVNPRDGKAVEIQALWYNALKIMQLLATRFGEDGKAGQYGVM
;
A
#
# COMPACT_ATOMS: atom_id res chain seq x y z
N PHE A 1 -17.91 -7.27 11.56
CA PHE A 1 -16.45 -7.50 11.48
C PHE A 1 -15.81 -6.27 10.90
N ALA A 2 -14.73 -5.77 11.53
CA ALA A 2 -13.97 -4.65 10.99
C ALA A 2 -13.31 -5.05 9.64
N ASP A 3 -13.30 -4.13 8.68
CA ASP A 3 -12.59 -4.32 7.43
C ASP A 3 -11.10 -4.04 7.64
N TRP A 4 -10.27 -5.07 7.48
CA TRP A 4 -8.83 -4.98 7.63
C TRP A 4 -8.16 -4.77 6.27
N GLY A 5 -7.38 -3.70 6.15
CA GLY A 5 -6.74 -3.31 4.90
C GLY A 5 -5.77 -4.35 4.37
N ARG A 6 -4.86 -4.84 5.22
CA ARG A 6 -3.93 -5.91 4.85
C ARG A 6 -4.66 -7.13 4.31
N ASP A 7 -5.62 -7.64 5.08
CA ASP A 7 -6.35 -8.85 4.74
C ASP A 7 -7.18 -8.69 3.47
N SER A 8 -7.89 -7.57 3.35
CA SER A 8 -8.70 -7.25 2.17
C SER A 8 -7.85 -7.16 0.90
N LEU A 9 -6.70 -6.47 0.97
CA LEU A 9 -5.85 -6.19 -0.20
C LEU A 9 -5.05 -7.43 -0.64
N ILE A 10 -4.62 -8.27 0.30
CA ILE A 10 -3.97 -9.55 0.00
C ILE A 10 -4.98 -10.53 -0.63
N SER A 11 -6.19 -10.61 -0.10
CA SER A 11 -7.21 -11.56 -0.55
C SER A 11 -7.96 -11.10 -1.80
N LEU A 12 -7.95 -9.79 -2.12
CA LEU A 12 -8.71 -9.20 -3.23
C LEU A 12 -8.56 -9.96 -4.57
N PRO A 13 -7.35 -10.32 -5.04
CA PRO A 13 -7.24 -11.03 -6.31
C PRO A 13 -7.99 -12.36 -6.31
N GLY A 14 -7.87 -13.15 -5.24
CA GLY A 14 -8.51 -14.46 -5.14
C GLY A 14 -10.03 -14.38 -4.98
N LEU A 15 -10.53 -13.41 -4.22
CA LEU A 15 -11.96 -13.28 -3.91
C LEU A 15 -12.75 -12.48 -4.96
N THR A 16 -12.08 -11.76 -5.84
CA THR A 16 -12.73 -10.94 -6.86
C THR A 16 -12.23 -11.22 -8.28
N LEU A 17 -10.97 -10.93 -8.58
CA LEU A 17 -10.42 -10.95 -9.93
C LEU A 17 -10.45 -12.35 -10.55
N VAL A 18 -10.03 -13.37 -9.81
CA VAL A 18 -10.07 -14.79 -10.25
C VAL A 18 -11.50 -15.24 -10.56
N LEU A 19 -12.49 -14.69 -9.83
CA LEU A 19 -13.92 -15.01 -10.01
C LEU A 19 -14.62 -14.12 -11.04
N GLY A 20 -13.89 -13.23 -11.74
CA GLY A 20 -14.46 -12.31 -12.72
C GLY A 20 -15.26 -11.14 -12.10
N ARG A 21 -15.19 -10.95 -10.78
CA ARG A 21 -15.89 -9.88 -10.04
C ARG A 21 -15.12 -8.56 -10.12
N ILE A 22 -14.90 -8.06 -11.32
CA ILE A 22 -14.03 -6.90 -11.60
C ILE A 22 -14.56 -5.61 -10.94
N GLU A 23 -15.88 -5.39 -11.01
CA GLU A 23 -16.51 -4.20 -10.41
C GLU A 23 -16.36 -4.17 -8.89
N ASP A 24 -16.40 -5.33 -8.23
CA ASP A 24 -16.18 -5.40 -6.78
C ASP A 24 -14.73 -5.08 -6.44
N ALA A 25 -13.77 -5.57 -7.22
CA ALA A 25 -12.36 -5.18 -7.06
C ALA A 25 -12.17 -3.67 -7.23
N GLN A 26 -12.80 -3.05 -8.23
CA GLN A 26 -12.75 -1.61 -8.44
C GLN A 26 -13.29 -0.84 -7.23
N LYS A 27 -14.47 -1.23 -6.73
CA LYS A 27 -15.10 -0.58 -5.56
C LYS A 27 -14.24 -0.68 -4.32
N ILE A 28 -13.65 -1.85 -4.04
CA ILE A 28 -12.75 -2.07 -2.92
C ILE A 28 -11.53 -1.15 -3.04
N LEU A 29 -10.85 -1.16 -4.20
CA LEU A 29 -9.68 -0.32 -4.43
C LEU A 29 -10.02 1.18 -4.33
N GLN A 30 -11.14 1.61 -4.88
CA GLN A 30 -11.59 3.01 -4.77
C GLN A 30 -11.88 3.38 -3.32
N THR A 31 -12.57 2.52 -2.57
CA THR A 31 -12.89 2.77 -1.16
C THR A 31 -11.61 2.95 -0.34
N PHE A 32 -10.67 2.02 -0.40
CA PHE A 32 -9.40 2.16 0.32
C PHE A 32 -8.61 3.39 -0.14
N GLY A 33 -8.58 3.67 -1.44
CA GLY A 33 -7.88 4.82 -2.01
C GLY A 33 -8.46 6.17 -1.55
N GLN A 34 -9.77 6.29 -1.39
CA GLN A 34 -10.44 7.51 -0.89
C GLN A 34 -10.02 7.87 0.54
N TYR A 35 -9.62 6.89 1.33
CA TYR A 35 -9.15 7.07 2.69
C TYR A 35 -7.62 7.11 2.79
N CYS A 36 -6.89 7.24 1.68
CA CYS A 36 -5.44 7.47 1.73
C CYS A 36 -5.15 8.78 2.45
N TYR A 37 -4.39 8.70 3.54
CA TYR A 37 -4.04 9.85 4.36
C TYR A 37 -2.54 9.86 4.67
N GLU A 38 -1.86 10.99 4.42
CA GLU A 38 -0.40 11.12 4.61
C GLU A 38 0.39 9.97 3.95
N GLY A 39 -0.05 9.53 2.75
CA GLY A 39 0.59 8.44 2.03
C GLY A 39 0.36 7.04 2.60
N LEU A 40 -0.56 6.86 3.53
CA LEU A 40 -0.92 5.55 4.09
C LEU A 40 -2.35 5.16 3.74
N ILE A 41 -2.54 3.89 3.45
CA ILE A 41 -3.84 3.24 3.31
C ILE A 41 -4.27 2.72 4.68
N PRO A 42 -5.57 2.81 5.04
CA PRO A 42 -6.05 2.33 6.33
C PRO A 42 -5.71 0.86 6.59
N ASN A 43 -5.26 0.57 7.80
CA ASN A 43 -5.13 -0.80 8.28
C ASN A 43 -6.49 -1.39 8.69
N SER A 44 -7.40 -0.56 9.19
CA SER A 44 -8.75 -1.01 9.51
C SER A 44 -9.76 0.11 9.43
N PHE A 45 -11.01 -0.27 9.13
CA PHE A 45 -12.19 0.56 9.30
C PHE A 45 -12.97 0.03 10.49
N PRO A 46 -13.27 0.85 11.52
CA PRO A 46 -14.03 0.40 12.68
C PRO A 46 -15.51 0.21 12.34
N ASP A 47 -16.14 -0.81 12.93
CA ASP A 47 -17.59 -1.06 12.79
C ASP A 47 -18.45 -0.11 13.63
N ASN A 48 -17.85 0.54 14.63
CA ASN A 48 -18.56 1.40 15.60
C ASN A 48 -17.90 2.79 15.68
N PRO A 49 -18.68 3.83 16.04
CA PRO A 49 -18.12 5.16 16.29
C PRO A 49 -17.03 5.17 17.36
N PRO A 50 -16.04 6.07 17.25
CA PRO A 50 -15.84 6.98 16.14
C PRO A 50 -15.34 6.26 14.89
N TRP A 51 -15.95 6.51 13.75
CA TRP A 51 -15.64 5.89 12.44
C TRP A 51 -14.27 6.33 11.88
N THR A 52 -13.26 6.40 12.73
CA THR A 52 -11.93 6.88 12.34
C THR A 52 -11.06 5.71 11.90
N PRO A 53 -10.64 5.66 10.63
CA PRO A 53 -9.75 4.62 10.15
C PRO A 53 -8.44 4.61 10.92
N ALA A 54 -7.87 3.42 11.14
CA ALA A 54 -6.55 3.27 11.74
C ALA A 54 -5.49 3.12 10.65
N TYR A 55 -4.33 3.80 10.83
CA TYR A 55 -3.23 3.82 9.85
C TYR A 55 -1.93 3.19 10.38
N ASN A 56 -2.00 2.45 11.47
CA ASN A 56 -0.87 1.87 12.18
C ASN A 56 -0.26 0.65 11.46
N THR A 57 0.10 0.83 10.20
CA THR A 57 0.70 -0.25 9.39
C THR A 57 1.54 0.31 8.25
N VAL A 58 2.64 -0.36 7.94
CA VAL A 58 3.49 -0.06 6.79
C VAL A 58 3.12 -0.93 5.58
N ASP A 59 2.67 -2.14 5.81
CA ASP A 59 2.47 -3.13 4.75
C ASP A 59 1.14 -3.01 4.00
N ALA A 60 0.05 -2.58 4.66
CA ALA A 60 -1.25 -2.43 3.98
C ALA A 60 -1.16 -1.49 2.76
N THR A 61 -0.41 -0.38 2.89
CA THR A 61 -0.18 0.55 1.77
C THR A 61 0.57 -0.10 0.61
N LEU A 62 1.60 -0.89 0.91
CA LEU A 62 2.38 -1.58 -0.11
C LEU A 62 1.57 -2.71 -0.76
N TRP A 63 0.72 -3.39 0.00
CA TRP A 63 -0.25 -4.35 -0.53
C TRP A 63 -1.31 -3.69 -1.42
N TYR A 64 -1.69 -2.43 -1.14
CA TYR A 64 -2.58 -1.68 -2.01
C TYR A 64 -1.97 -1.48 -3.41
N ILE A 65 -0.70 -1.05 -3.48
CA ILE A 65 0.00 -0.90 -4.76
C ILE A 65 0.06 -2.24 -5.50
N ASN A 66 0.34 -3.32 -4.78
CA ASN A 66 0.30 -4.67 -5.36
C ASN A 66 -1.09 -5.05 -5.86
N ALA A 67 -2.15 -4.77 -5.11
CA ALA A 67 -3.53 -5.07 -5.51
C ALA A 67 -3.94 -4.31 -6.79
N VAL A 68 -3.54 -3.05 -6.93
CA VAL A 68 -3.71 -2.28 -8.18
C VAL A 68 -2.98 -2.95 -9.35
N SER A 69 -1.76 -3.45 -9.14
CA SER A 69 -1.03 -4.21 -10.16
C SER A 69 -1.72 -5.51 -10.52
N GLN A 70 -2.26 -6.24 -9.53
CA GLN A 70 -3.04 -7.45 -9.81
C GLN A 70 -4.30 -7.12 -10.62
N TYR A 71 -5.02 -6.05 -10.25
CA TYR A 71 -6.15 -5.58 -11.04
C TYR A 71 -5.77 -5.37 -12.52
N LEU A 72 -4.64 -4.70 -12.78
CA LEU A 72 -4.15 -4.48 -14.15
C LEU A 72 -3.80 -5.78 -14.89
N LYS A 73 -3.23 -6.78 -14.19
CA LYS A 73 -2.91 -8.07 -14.80
C LYS A 73 -4.16 -8.81 -15.31
N TYR A 74 -5.29 -8.65 -14.63
CA TYR A 74 -6.54 -9.30 -15.00
C TYR A 74 -7.37 -8.50 -16.01
N THR A 75 -7.28 -7.16 -16.01
CA THR A 75 -8.17 -6.30 -16.80
C THR A 75 -7.48 -5.60 -17.96
N GLY A 76 -6.19 -5.29 -17.84
CA GLY A 76 -5.48 -4.43 -18.79
C GLY A 76 -5.96 -2.97 -18.77
N ASP A 77 -6.81 -2.56 -17.81
CA ASP A 77 -7.45 -1.24 -17.79
C ASP A 77 -6.51 -0.17 -17.18
N PHE A 78 -5.47 0.17 -17.92
CA PHE A 78 -4.53 1.23 -17.56
C PHE A 78 -5.19 2.60 -17.49
N GLN A 79 -6.26 2.83 -18.28
CA GLN A 79 -6.94 4.11 -18.28
C GLN A 79 -7.64 4.37 -16.96
N PHE A 80 -8.37 3.39 -16.44
CA PHE A 80 -9.00 3.47 -15.13
C PHE A 80 -7.97 3.71 -14.04
N VAL A 81 -6.88 2.94 -13.99
CA VAL A 81 -5.83 3.11 -12.99
C VAL A 81 -5.19 4.50 -13.07
N LYS A 82 -4.95 5.02 -14.28
CA LYS A 82 -4.41 6.37 -14.48
C LYS A 82 -5.34 7.43 -13.90
N GLN A 83 -6.64 7.33 -14.18
CA GLN A 83 -7.63 8.31 -13.75
C GLN A 83 -7.94 8.23 -12.26
N ALA A 84 -8.09 7.00 -11.73
CA ALA A 84 -8.55 6.79 -10.37
C ALA A 84 -7.43 6.84 -9.31
N PHE A 85 -6.21 6.37 -9.67
CA PHE A 85 -5.21 6.08 -8.64
C PHE A 85 -3.85 6.74 -8.87
N TRP A 86 -3.49 7.15 -10.10
CA TRP A 86 -2.10 7.51 -10.41
C TRP A 86 -1.53 8.62 -9.53
N ILE A 87 -2.27 9.72 -9.32
CA ILE A 87 -1.81 10.83 -8.47
C ILE A 87 -1.64 10.40 -7.02
N MET A 88 -2.57 9.60 -6.50
CA MET A 88 -2.49 9.07 -5.13
C MET A 88 -1.30 8.11 -4.98
N LEU A 89 -1.07 7.22 -5.94
CA LEU A 89 0.08 6.30 -5.90
C LEU A 89 1.41 7.05 -5.89
N GLN A 90 1.53 8.13 -6.65
CA GLN A 90 2.71 9.02 -6.61
C GLN A 90 2.86 9.65 -5.23
N SER A 91 1.77 10.17 -4.66
CA SER A 91 1.77 10.75 -3.31
C SER A 91 2.18 9.74 -2.25
N ILE A 92 1.75 8.47 -2.37
CA ILE A 92 2.21 7.40 -1.48
C ILE A 92 3.75 7.28 -1.51
N ILE A 93 4.35 7.17 -2.69
CA ILE A 93 5.81 7.04 -2.80
C ILE A 93 6.52 8.28 -2.24
N ASP A 94 6.03 9.47 -2.56
CA ASP A 94 6.61 10.73 -2.09
C ASP A 94 6.61 10.82 -0.56
N HIS A 95 5.51 10.45 0.10
CA HIS A 95 5.42 10.39 1.56
C HIS A 95 6.39 9.36 2.16
N HIS A 96 6.52 8.19 1.55
CA HIS A 96 7.48 7.18 2.03
C HIS A 96 8.93 7.65 1.88
N VAL A 97 9.25 8.40 0.83
CA VAL A 97 10.59 8.96 0.62
C VAL A 97 10.90 10.08 1.63
N HIS A 98 9.96 10.98 1.87
CA HIS A 98 10.19 12.15 2.74
C HIS A 98 9.85 11.89 4.21
N GLY A 99 9.15 10.81 4.49
CA GLY A 99 8.66 10.43 5.81
C GLY A 99 7.16 10.67 5.96
N THR A 100 6.48 9.69 6.55
CA THR A 100 5.06 9.73 6.86
C THR A 100 4.79 9.40 8.33
N LEU A 101 3.53 9.14 8.68
CA LEU A 101 3.13 8.82 10.06
C LEU A 101 3.93 7.64 10.62
N PHE A 102 4.02 7.56 11.93
CA PHE A 102 4.69 6.47 12.67
C PHE A 102 6.19 6.32 12.36
N GLY A 103 6.82 7.35 11.79
CA GLY A 103 8.24 7.33 11.44
C GLY A 103 8.58 6.43 10.25
N ILE A 104 7.58 6.02 9.46
CA ILE A 104 7.79 5.25 8.23
C ILE A 104 8.47 6.15 7.20
N ARG A 105 9.64 5.77 6.72
CA ARG A 105 10.42 6.54 5.73
C ARG A 105 11.47 5.69 5.05
N VAL A 106 11.88 6.10 3.86
CA VAL A 106 13.08 5.58 3.22
C VAL A 106 14.31 6.13 3.93
N ASP A 107 15.27 5.26 4.26
CA ASP A 107 16.54 5.63 4.88
C ASP A 107 17.61 5.88 3.80
N THR A 108 18.78 6.33 4.23
CA THR A 108 19.92 6.72 3.35
C THR A 108 20.43 5.59 2.45
N ASP A 109 20.16 4.35 2.81
CA ASP A 109 20.50 3.15 2.02
C ASP A 109 19.41 2.71 1.03
N GLY A 110 18.33 3.49 0.89
CA GLY A 110 17.19 3.20 0.00
C GLY A 110 16.17 2.21 0.56
N LEU A 111 16.40 1.68 1.77
CA LEU A 111 15.49 0.75 2.42
C LEU A 111 14.43 1.49 3.24
N LEU A 112 13.23 0.90 3.32
CA LEU A 112 12.13 1.47 4.09
C LEU A 112 12.27 1.12 5.58
N ALA A 113 12.45 2.13 6.43
CA ALA A 113 12.50 2.00 7.88
C ALA A 113 11.12 2.29 8.49
N HIS A 114 10.82 1.62 9.60
CA HIS A 114 9.55 1.77 10.32
C HIS A 114 9.69 1.43 11.82
N GLY A 115 8.72 1.87 12.62
CA GLY A 115 8.63 1.54 14.03
C GLY A 115 8.14 0.12 14.31
N ALA A 116 8.09 -0.22 15.59
CA ALA A 116 7.54 -1.50 16.06
C ALA A 116 6.02 -1.60 15.80
N GLN A 117 5.51 -2.82 15.71
CA GLN A 117 4.07 -3.15 15.56
C GLN A 117 3.39 -2.58 14.32
N LEU A 118 4.14 -2.25 13.27
CA LEU A 118 3.61 -1.71 12.01
C LEU A 118 3.57 -2.74 10.87
N THR A 119 3.98 -3.99 11.12
CA THR A 119 3.91 -5.09 10.16
C THR A 119 2.77 -6.05 10.53
N TRP A 120 2.65 -7.15 9.79
CA TRP A 120 1.70 -8.22 10.13
C TRP A 120 1.98 -8.87 11.51
N VAL A 121 3.18 -8.68 12.07
CA VAL A 121 3.54 -9.10 13.44
C VAL A 121 3.34 -7.90 14.37
N ASP A 122 2.10 -7.66 14.78
CA ASP A 122 1.68 -6.46 15.52
C ASP A 122 1.13 -6.76 16.92
N SER A 123 1.30 -8.00 17.40
CA SER A 123 0.80 -8.43 18.72
C SER A 123 1.54 -7.76 19.86
N ALA A 124 0.79 -7.38 20.90
CA ALA A 124 1.33 -6.82 22.13
C ALA A 124 0.73 -7.52 23.36
N VAL A 125 1.52 -7.59 24.44
CA VAL A 125 1.07 -8.01 25.77
C VAL A 125 1.40 -6.88 26.74
N ASP A 126 0.41 -6.43 27.49
CA ASP A 126 0.53 -5.29 28.42
C ASP A 126 1.15 -4.03 27.77
N GLY A 127 0.77 -3.74 26.51
CA GLY A 127 1.26 -2.61 25.75
C GLY A 127 2.70 -2.73 25.23
N LYS A 128 3.34 -3.90 25.42
CA LYS A 128 4.69 -4.16 24.90
C LYS A 128 4.62 -5.10 23.70
N PRO A 129 5.30 -4.76 22.59
CA PRO A 129 5.40 -5.66 21.44
C PRO A 129 5.94 -7.04 21.85
N VAL A 130 5.27 -8.12 21.43
CA VAL A 130 5.79 -9.48 21.62
C VAL A 130 7.03 -9.69 20.75
N ASN A 131 6.97 -9.21 19.52
CA ASN A 131 8.09 -9.13 18.61
C ASN A 131 8.08 -7.74 17.95
N PRO A 132 8.98 -6.85 18.31
CA PRO A 132 8.94 -5.46 17.81
C PRO A 132 8.98 -5.34 16.29
N ARG A 133 9.80 -6.13 15.60
CA ARG A 133 10.05 -6.05 14.16
C ARG A 133 10.19 -4.62 13.65
N ASP A 134 10.82 -3.77 14.45
CA ASP A 134 11.19 -2.42 14.07
C ASP A 134 12.41 -2.39 13.16
N GLY A 135 12.64 -1.28 12.52
CA GLY A 135 13.76 -1.09 11.59
C GLY A 135 13.39 -1.41 10.15
N LYS A 136 14.05 -2.38 9.54
CA LYS A 136 13.96 -2.69 8.09
C LYS A 136 13.57 -4.15 7.87
N ALA A 137 12.33 -4.52 8.22
CA ALA A 137 11.84 -5.89 8.08
C ALA A 137 11.92 -6.37 6.62
N VAL A 138 12.41 -7.60 6.40
CA VAL A 138 12.71 -8.13 5.07
C VAL A 138 11.50 -8.17 4.13
N GLU A 139 10.33 -8.55 4.64
CA GLU A 139 9.09 -8.58 3.86
C GLU A 139 8.66 -7.17 3.42
N ILE A 140 8.93 -6.16 4.24
CA ILE A 140 8.64 -4.77 3.89
C ILE A 140 9.55 -4.31 2.76
N GLN A 141 10.84 -4.70 2.76
CA GLN A 141 11.74 -4.38 1.66
C GLN A 141 11.30 -5.06 0.35
N ALA A 142 10.84 -6.30 0.42
CA ALA A 142 10.31 -7.00 -0.75
C ALA A 142 9.07 -6.28 -1.33
N LEU A 143 8.16 -5.86 -0.47
CA LEU A 143 6.97 -5.10 -0.88
C LEU A 143 7.34 -3.71 -1.41
N TRP A 144 8.30 -3.02 -0.78
CA TRP A 144 8.79 -1.71 -1.22
C TRP A 144 9.41 -1.81 -2.61
N TYR A 145 10.32 -2.76 -2.81
CA TYR A 145 10.91 -3.02 -4.12
C TYR A 145 9.83 -3.32 -5.19
N ASN A 146 8.88 -4.18 -4.86
CA ASN A 146 7.76 -4.49 -5.75
C ASN A 146 6.93 -3.23 -6.08
N ALA A 147 6.65 -2.39 -5.09
CA ALA A 147 5.93 -1.13 -5.29
C ALA A 147 6.68 -0.20 -6.26
N LEU A 148 7.99 -0.01 -6.07
CA LEU A 148 8.81 0.81 -6.97
C LEU A 148 8.82 0.26 -8.40
N LYS A 149 8.90 -1.06 -8.59
CA LYS A 149 8.84 -1.68 -9.92
C LYS A 149 7.47 -1.53 -10.58
N ILE A 150 6.39 -1.60 -9.82
CA ILE A 150 5.04 -1.31 -10.32
C ILE A 150 4.95 0.17 -10.74
N MET A 151 5.42 1.09 -9.91
CA MET A 151 5.42 2.51 -10.21
C MET A 151 6.26 2.86 -11.44
N GLN A 152 7.43 2.23 -11.60
CA GLN A 152 8.27 2.37 -12.78
C GLN A 152 7.51 1.94 -14.05
N LEU A 153 6.86 0.78 -14.01
CA LEU A 153 6.06 0.27 -15.13
C LEU A 153 4.90 1.22 -15.48
N LEU A 154 4.17 1.70 -14.46
CA LEU A 154 3.05 2.62 -14.66
C LEU A 154 3.53 3.96 -15.24
N ALA A 155 4.60 4.53 -14.71
CA ALA A 155 5.18 5.78 -15.20
C ALA A 155 5.59 5.65 -16.68
N THR A 156 6.29 4.58 -17.05
CA THR A 156 6.62 4.30 -18.46
C THR A 156 5.36 4.18 -19.31
N ARG A 157 4.35 3.45 -18.84
CA ARG A 157 3.09 3.24 -19.57
C ARG A 157 2.31 4.54 -19.77
N PHE A 158 2.42 5.47 -18.83
CA PHE A 158 1.73 6.77 -18.86
C PHE A 158 2.52 7.88 -19.56
N GLY A 159 3.74 7.60 -20.03
CA GLY A 159 4.61 8.55 -20.75
C GLY A 159 5.35 9.51 -19.81
N GLU A 160 5.56 9.13 -18.55
CA GLU A 160 6.27 9.93 -17.54
C GLU A 160 7.70 9.37 -17.33
N ASP A 161 8.53 9.38 -18.37
CA ASP A 161 9.86 8.74 -18.39
C ASP A 161 10.80 9.26 -17.29
N GLY A 162 10.71 10.54 -16.91
CA GLY A 162 11.46 11.11 -15.81
C GLY A 162 11.15 10.42 -14.46
N LYS A 163 9.87 10.17 -14.18
CA LYS A 163 9.46 9.44 -12.99
C LYS A 163 9.80 7.97 -13.08
N ALA A 164 9.67 7.36 -14.26
CA ALA A 164 10.09 5.98 -14.47
C ALA A 164 11.57 5.80 -14.13
N GLY A 165 12.43 6.74 -14.55
CA GLY A 165 13.84 6.76 -14.18
C GLY A 165 14.05 6.88 -12.68
N GLN A 166 13.33 7.79 -12.01
CA GLN A 166 13.41 7.96 -10.54
C GLN A 166 13.05 6.68 -9.79
N TYR A 167 11.91 6.04 -10.11
CA TYR A 167 11.49 4.79 -9.47
C TYR A 167 12.43 3.62 -9.79
N GLY A 168 13.12 3.67 -10.92
CA GLY A 168 14.05 2.62 -11.35
C GLY A 168 15.36 2.58 -10.57
N VAL A 169 15.80 3.72 -10.00
CA VAL A 169 17.07 3.87 -9.29
C VAL A 169 16.93 3.93 -7.76
N MET A 170 15.69 4.03 -7.24
CA MET A 170 15.38 3.85 -5.82
C MET A 170 15.51 2.38 -5.42
#